data_58fa94b05b94bef1c340ee9d20709a2a
#
_entry.id   58fa94b05b94bef1c340ee9d20709a2a
#
_cell.length_a   1.000
_cell.length_b   1.000
_cell.length_c   1.000
_cell.angle_alpha   90.00
_cell.angle_beta   90.00
_cell.angle_gamma   90.00
#
_symmetry.space_group_name_H-M   'P 1'
#
loop_
_entity.id
_entity.type
_entity.pdbx_description
1 polymer ?
#
loop_
_entity_poly.entity_id
_entity_poly.type
_entity_poly.pdbx_seq_one_letter_code
_entity_poly.pdbx_strand_id
1 'polypeptide(L)'
;MRVVADTKTVVSAFLWGGAPAEVLTAAREQRLTLFTSATLIAELEDVLAREKFAARISQVGSTITEMIAGYRALAHLVRTTAMAPVSRDPDDDQVLACALAADAGLIVTRDKDLRTLDPFRDIRILSAREALALLAQPRA
;
A
#
# COMPACT_ATOMS: atom_id res chain seq x y z
N MET A 1 1.82 0.64 -14.62
CA MET A 1 2.47 -0.13 -13.52
C MET A 1 1.44 -0.48 -12.47
N ARG A 2 1.34 -1.74 -12.14
CA ARG A 2 0.36 -2.26 -11.16
C ARG A 2 1.06 -2.39 -9.81
N VAL A 3 0.51 -1.77 -8.78
CA VAL A 3 1.19 -1.56 -7.48
C VAL A 3 0.26 -1.92 -6.33
N VAL A 4 0.82 -2.56 -5.30
CA VAL A 4 0.15 -2.74 -4.00
C VAL A 4 0.97 -2.00 -2.95
N ALA A 5 0.31 -1.17 -2.14
CA ALA A 5 0.94 -0.51 -0.99
C ALA A 5 0.49 -1.23 0.29
N ASP A 6 1.43 -1.45 1.21
CA ASP A 6 1.08 -2.04 2.49
C ASP A 6 0.37 -1.02 3.39
N THR A 7 -0.24 -1.52 4.47
CA THR A 7 -1.05 -0.70 5.37
C THR A 7 -0.27 0.47 5.96
N LYS A 8 0.94 0.24 6.43
CA LYS A 8 1.74 1.31 7.05
C LYS A 8 2.09 2.42 6.07
N THR A 9 2.34 2.07 4.81
CA THR A 9 2.58 3.05 3.76
C THR A 9 1.36 3.93 3.53
N VAL A 10 0.17 3.32 3.47
CA VAL A 10 -1.08 4.06 3.27
C VAL A 10 -1.37 4.98 4.48
N VAL A 11 -1.19 4.48 5.70
CA VAL A 11 -1.35 5.28 6.92
C VAL A 11 -0.40 6.48 6.89
N SER A 12 0.87 6.26 6.54
CA SER A 12 1.85 7.35 6.44
C SER A 12 1.44 8.38 5.38
N ALA A 13 0.91 7.93 4.26
CA ALA A 13 0.43 8.82 3.20
C ALA A 13 -0.69 9.73 3.71
N PHE A 14 -1.65 9.18 4.44
CA PHE A 14 -2.78 9.96 4.96
C PHE A 14 -2.38 10.94 6.06
N LEU A 15 -1.48 10.53 6.95
CA LEU A 15 -1.25 11.26 8.19
C LEU A 15 -0.02 12.17 8.15
N TRP A 16 1.01 11.79 7.40
CA TRP A 16 2.27 12.54 7.40
C TRP A 16 2.75 13.02 6.04
N GLY A 17 2.15 12.55 4.96
CA GLY A 17 2.54 12.99 3.62
C GLY A 17 3.85 12.35 3.14
N GLY A 18 4.73 13.16 2.53
CA GLY A 18 6.02 12.69 2.02
C GLY A 18 5.92 11.72 0.85
N ALA A 19 6.93 10.88 0.68
CA ALA A 19 6.98 9.93 -0.43
C ALA A 19 5.75 9.00 -0.49
N PRO A 20 5.23 8.45 0.63
CA PRO A 20 4.00 7.67 0.56
C PRO A 20 2.82 8.43 -0.04
N ALA A 21 2.63 9.70 0.33
CA ALA A 21 1.56 10.51 -0.24
C ALA A 21 1.76 10.76 -1.73
N GLU A 22 3.01 10.93 -2.17
CA GLU A 22 3.34 11.11 -3.58
C GLU A 22 3.01 9.87 -4.41
N VAL A 23 3.11 8.66 -3.82
CA VAL A 23 2.67 7.42 -4.48
C VAL A 23 1.16 7.47 -4.73
N LEU A 24 0.37 7.92 -3.75
CA LEU A 24 -1.07 8.07 -3.93
C LEU A 24 -1.40 9.14 -4.98
N THR A 25 -0.64 10.23 -4.99
CA THR A 25 -0.79 11.27 -6.01
C THR A 25 -0.51 10.72 -7.41
N ALA A 26 0.54 9.90 -7.55
CA ALA A 26 0.85 9.25 -8.82
C ALA A 26 -0.30 8.36 -9.29
N ALA A 27 -0.99 7.69 -8.36
CA ALA A 27 -2.17 6.90 -8.70
C ALA A 27 -3.33 7.79 -9.17
N ARG A 28 -3.57 8.92 -8.50
CA ARG A 28 -4.59 9.89 -8.92
C ARG A 28 -4.31 10.45 -10.30
N GLU A 29 -3.04 10.64 -10.62
CA GLU A 29 -2.58 11.14 -11.92
C GLU A 29 -2.46 10.04 -12.97
N GLN A 30 -2.84 8.81 -12.64
CA GLN A 30 -2.82 7.65 -13.53
C GLN A 30 -1.42 7.28 -14.03
N ARG A 31 -0.39 7.64 -13.29
CA ARG A 31 0.98 7.21 -13.58
C ARG A 31 1.28 5.80 -13.08
N LEU A 32 0.46 5.31 -12.13
CA LEU A 32 0.44 3.94 -11.68
C LEU A 32 -0.99 3.56 -11.32
N THR A 33 -1.25 2.26 -11.16
CA THR A 33 -2.55 1.75 -10.72
C THR A 33 -2.39 1.03 -9.41
N LEU A 34 -3.12 1.47 -8.37
CA LEU A 34 -3.12 0.84 -7.06
C LEU A 34 -4.16 -0.26 -6.97
N PHE A 35 -3.79 -1.33 -6.29
CA PHE A 35 -4.66 -2.46 -5.99
C PHE A 35 -4.68 -2.70 -4.49
N THR A 36 -5.80 -3.17 -3.98
CA THR A 36 -6.00 -3.53 -2.58
C THR A 36 -6.94 -4.72 -2.48
N SER A 37 -7.19 -5.19 -1.27
CA SER A 37 -8.11 -6.29 -1.01
C SER A 37 -8.99 -5.97 0.19
N ALA A 38 -10.08 -6.72 0.36
CA ALA A 38 -10.96 -6.55 1.52
C ALA A 38 -10.18 -6.71 2.84
N THR A 39 -9.26 -7.67 2.90
CA THR A 39 -8.43 -7.90 4.09
C THR A 39 -7.53 -6.70 4.37
N LEU A 40 -6.89 -6.14 3.35
CA LEU A 40 -6.02 -4.97 3.51
C LEU A 40 -6.81 -3.72 3.92
N ILE A 41 -8.02 -3.55 3.39
CA ILE A 41 -8.91 -2.44 3.80
C ILE A 41 -9.30 -2.59 5.27
N ALA A 42 -9.68 -3.80 5.70
CA ALA A 42 -10.03 -4.05 7.11
C ALA A 42 -8.84 -3.76 8.04
N GLU A 43 -7.64 -4.16 7.66
CA GLU A 43 -6.43 -3.85 8.41
C GLU A 43 -6.18 -2.35 8.48
N LEU A 44 -6.36 -1.65 7.37
CA LEU A 44 -6.21 -0.19 7.33
C LEU A 44 -7.16 0.50 8.30
N GLU A 45 -8.43 0.08 8.33
CA GLU A 45 -9.41 0.60 9.29
C GLU A 45 -8.96 0.35 10.73
N ASP A 46 -8.53 -0.87 11.04
CA ASP A 46 -8.09 -1.25 12.38
C ASP A 46 -6.87 -0.41 12.83
N VAL A 47 -5.91 -0.23 11.94
CA VAL A 47 -4.71 0.55 12.26
C VAL A 47 -5.06 2.03 12.48
N LEU A 48 -5.88 2.61 11.61
CA LEU A 48 -6.28 4.02 11.75
C LEU A 48 -7.10 4.25 13.02
N ALA A 49 -7.82 3.24 13.51
CA ALA A 49 -8.62 3.32 14.73
C ALA A 49 -7.78 3.25 16.02
N ARG A 50 -6.47 2.98 15.93
CA ARG A 50 -5.61 2.94 17.11
C ARG A 50 -5.54 4.31 17.76
N GLU A 51 -5.62 4.34 19.09
CA GLU A 51 -5.67 5.58 19.87
C GLU A 51 -4.52 6.52 19.55
N LYS A 52 -3.34 5.99 19.30
CA LYS A 52 -2.15 6.79 19.00
C LYS A 52 -2.28 7.67 17.76
N PHE A 53 -3.23 7.38 16.88
CA PHE A 53 -3.43 8.17 15.66
C PHE A 53 -4.60 9.17 15.75
N ALA A 54 -5.40 9.13 16.81
CA ALA A 54 -6.62 9.94 16.93
C ALA A 54 -6.33 11.44 16.81
N ALA A 55 -5.33 11.94 17.52
CA ALA A 55 -4.97 13.34 17.48
C ALA A 55 -4.49 13.78 16.09
N ARG A 56 -3.68 12.93 15.43
CA ARG A 56 -3.17 13.26 14.11
C ARG A 56 -4.27 13.26 13.06
N ILE A 57 -5.21 12.32 13.13
CA ILE A 57 -6.37 12.29 12.22
C ILE A 57 -7.17 13.58 12.34
N SER A 58 -7.41 14.04 13.58
CA SER A 58 -8.08 15.32 13.83
C SER A 58 -7.29 16.50 13.26
N GLN A 59 -5.97 16.51 13.43
CA GLN A 59 -5.10 17.59 12.93
C GLN A 59 -5.12 17.71 11.41
N VAL A 60 -5.22 16.60 10.69
CA VAL A 60 -5.29 16.64 9.22
C VAL A 60 -6.68 17.00 8.70
N GLY A 61 -7.66 17.17 9.60
CA GLY A 61 -8.99 17.64 9.23
C GLY A 61 -9.84 16.61 8.50
N SER A 62 -9.64 15.34 8.79
CA SER A 62 -10.37 14.25 8.15
C SER A 62 -10.92 13.27 9.18
N THR A 63 -11.53 12.21 8.70
CA THR A 63 -12.05 11.10 9.53
C THR A 63 -11.60 9.77 8.92
N ILE A 64 -11.64 8.71 9.71
CA ILE A 64 -11.32 7.36 9.23
C ILE A 64 -12.25 6.99 8.07
N THR A 65 -13.54 7.28 8.20
CA THR A 65 -14.53 6.99 7.16
C THR A 65 -14.15 7.68 5.84
N GLU A 66 -13.76 8.95 5.89
CA GLU A 66 -13.37 9.71 4.70
C GLU A 66 -12.08 9.14 4.07
N MET A 67 -11.10 8.79 4.91
CA MET A 67 -9.83 8.21 4.45
C MET A 67 -10.04 6.89 3.75
N ILE A 68 -10.84 6.00 4.33
CA ILE A 68 -11.15 4.69 3.75
C ILE A 68 -11.93 4.87 2.44
N ALA A 69 -12.95 5.73 2.43
CA ALA A 69 -13.74 5.98 1.23
C ALA A 69 -12.85 6.51 0.08
N GLY A 70 -11.93 7.44 0.39
CA GLY A 70 -11.01 7.98 -0.59
C GLY A 70 -10.05 6.92 -1.14
N TYR A 71 -9.54 6.05 -0.28
CA TYR A 71 -8.65 4.97 -0.71
C TYR A 71 -9.38 3.94 -1.56
N ARG A 72 -10.60 3.56 -1.16
CA ARG A 72 -11.43 2.62 -1.94
C ARG A 72 -11.79 3.19 -3.32
N ALA A 73 -11.94 4.50 -3.42
CA ALA A 73 -12.21 5.15 -4.71
C ALA A 73 -10.97 5.16 -5.61
N LEU A 74 -9.77 5.20 -5.01
CA LEU A 74 -8.51 5.28 -5.73
C LEU A 74 -7.97 3.91 -6.14
N ALA A 75 -8.02 2.93 -5.23
CA ALA A 75 -7.42 1.61 -5.43
C ALA A 75 -8.45 0.60 -5.94
N HIS A 76 -8.02 -0.27 -6.84
CA HIS A 76 -8.88 -1.33 -7.36
C HIS A 76 -8.88 -2.51 -6.38
N LEU A 77 -10.07 -2.98 -6.02
CA LEU A 77 -10.24 -4.12 -5.11
C LEU A 77 -10.07 -5.42 -5.91
N VAL A 78 -9.17 -6.30 -5.44
CA VAL A 78 -9.00 -7.63 -6.01
C VAL A 78 -9.40 -8.68 -4.99
N ARG A 79 -9.83 -9.84 -5.48
CA ARG A 79 -10.13 -11.00 -4.63
C ARG A 79 -8.86 -11.83 -4.51
N THR A 80 -8.44 -12.08 -3.26
CA THR A 80 -7.23 -12.87 -3.00
C THR A 80 -7.58 -14.35 -2.82
N THR A 81 -6.59 -15.21 -3.08
CA THR A 81 -6.66 -16.62 -2.76
C THR A 81 -5.68 -16.94 -1.65
N ALA A 82 -5.98 -17.98 -0.87
CA ALA A 82 -5.08 -18.43 0.19
C ALA A 82 -3.76 -18.90 -0.42
N MET A 83 -2.66 -18.58 0.29
CA MET A 83 -1.34 -19.04 -0.12
C MET A 83 -0.61 -19.59 1.11
N ALA A 84 0.42 -20.40 0.86
CA ALA A 84 1.27 -20.90 1.92
C ALA A 84 1.99 -19.73 2.61
N PRO A 85 2.19 -19.79 3.95
CA PRO A 85 2.91 -18.72 4.64
C PRO A 85 4.32 -18.51 4.09
N VAL A 86 4.69 -17.26 3.88
CA VAL A 86 6.01 -16.86 3.37
C VAL A 86 6.74 -16.01 4.41
N SER A 87 6.04 -15.02 4.99
CA SER A 87 6.60 -14.13 6.00
C SER A 87 6.24 -14.63 7.40
N ARG A 88 7.03 -14.17 8.39
CA ARG A 88 6.72 -14.42 9.81
C ARG A 88 5.44 -13.72 10.25
N ASP A 89 5.09 -12.61 9.60
CA ASP A 89 3.89 -11.83 9.88
C ASP A 89 2.81 -12.20 8.89
N PRO A 90 1.65 -12.73 9.35
CA PRO A 90 0.53 -13.04 8.46
C PRO A 90 0.00 -11.82 7.70
N ASP A 91 0.14 -10.62 8.26
CA ASP A 91 -0.28 -9.40 7.58
C ASP A 91 0.56 -9.15 6.33
N ASP A 92 1.86 -9.45 6.38
CA ASP A 92 2.74 -9.36 5.22
C ASP A 92 2.32 -10.33 4.12
N ASP A 93 1.88 -11.53 4.50
CA ASP A 93 1.40 -12.52 3.54
C ASP A 93 0.13 -12.02 2.82
N GLN A 94 -0.70 -11.22 3.48
CA GLN A 94 -1.86 -10.61 2.83
C GLN A 94 -1.46 -9.60 1.76
N VAL A 95 -0.37 -8.87 1.98
CA VAL A 95 0.17 -7.95 0.97
C VAL A 95 0.68 -8.74 -0.25
N LEU A 96 1.40 -9.83 -0.01
CA LEU A 96 1.88 -10.70 -1.07
C LEU A 96 0.72 -11.33 -1.85
N ALA A 97 -0.30 -11.83 -1.15
CA ALA A 97 -1.47 -12.41 -1.77
C ALA A 97 -2.22 -11.40 -2.66
N CYS A 98 -2.34 -10.17 -2.19
CA CYS A 98 -2.96 -9.10 -2.98
C CYS A 98 -2.15 -8.82 -4.26
N ALA A 99 -0.83 -8.74 -4.13
CA ALA A 99 0.03 -8.48 -5.28
C ALA A 99 -0.05 -9.60 -6.32
N LEU A 100 -0.13 -10.85 -5.88
CA LEU A 100 -0.31 -11.97 -6.80
C LEU A 100 -1.67 -11.91 -7.50
N ALA A 101 -2.74 -11.65 -6.75
CA ALA A 101 -4.10 -11.56 -7.30
C ALA A 101 -4.24 -10.40 -8.30
N ALA A 102 -3.53 -9.30 -8.03
CA ALA A 102 -3.55 -8.11 -8.88
C ALA A 102 -2.61 -8.21 -10.08
N ASP A 103 -1.81 -9.26 -10.15
CA ASP A 103 -0.71 -9.36 -11.13
C ASP A 103 0.16 -8.09 -11.06
N ALA A 104 0.47 -7.67 -9.84
CA ALA A 104 1.25 -6.47 -9.61
C ALA A 104 2.74 -6.73 -9.85
N GLY A 105 3.42 -5.74 -10.38
CA GLY A 105 4.87 -5.78 -10.55
C GLY A 105 5.63 -5.16 -9.39
N LEU A 106 4.92 -4.50 -8.47
CA LEU A 106 5.55 -3.73 -7.42
C LEU A 106 4.73 -3.73 -6.14
N ILE A 107 5.39 -3.97 -5.00
CA ILE A 107 4.86 -3.71 -3.66
C ILE A 107 5.64 -2.53 -3.09
N VAL A 108 4.92 -1.56 -2.52
CA VAL A 108 5.52 -0.42 -1.83
C VAL A 108 5.38 -0.64 -0.33
N THR A 109 6.51 -0.72 0.37
CA THR A 109 6.55 -0.98 1.81
C THR A 109 7.80 -0.41 2.46
N ARG A 110 7.74 -0.16 3.77
CA ARG A 110 8.90 0.16 4.61
C ARG A 110 9.31 -1.04 5.45
N ASP A 111 8.51 -2.09 5.45
CA ASP A 111 8.73 -3.27 6.30
C ASP A 111 9.97 -4.04 5.83
N LYS A 112 10.92 -4.23 6.75
CA LYS A 112 12.18 -4.91 6.44
C LYS A 112 11.97 -6.37 6.08
N ASP A 113 11.03 -7.06 6.73
CA ASP A 113 10.77 -8.47 6.45
C ASP A 113 10.23 -8.66 5.04
N LEU A 114 9.33 -7.77 4.58
CA LEU A 114 8.89 -7.80 3.19
C LEU A 114 10.04 -7.45 2.24
N ARG A 115 10.82 -6.42 2.55
CA ARG A 115 11.89 -5.96 1.65
C ARG A 115 12.98 -7.01 1.45
N THR A 116 13.21 -7.88 2.43
CA THR A 116 14.19 -8.97 2.28
C THR A 116 13.76 -10.01 1.25
N LEU A 117 12.47 -10.03 0.89
CA LEU A 117 11.94 -10.94 -0.13
C LEU A 117 12.11 -10.40 -1.55
N ASP A 118 12.63 -9.19 -1.74
CA ASP A 118 12.75 -8.53 -3.05
C ASP A 118 13.77 -9.22 -3.95
N PRO A 119 13.42 -9.64 -5.16
CA PRO A 119 12.06 -9.75 -5.65
C PRO A 119 11.36 -11.00 -5.11
N PHE A 120 10.04 -10.91 -4.91
CA PHE A 120 9.22 -12.07 -4.61
C PHE A 120 8.57 -12.53 -5.92
N ARG A 121 9.02 -13.67 -6.43
CA ARG A 121 8.70 -14.07 -7.80
C ARG A 121 9.10 -12.91 -8.72
N ASP A 122 8.20 -12.41 -9.57
CA ASP A 122 8.49 -11.28 -10.47
C ASP A 122 8.06 -9.92 -9.87
N ILE A 123 7.74 -9.89 -8.57
CA ILE A 123 7.25 -8.68 -7.90
C ILE A 123 8.43 -8.01 -7.20
N ARG A 124 8.71 -6.76 -7.56
CA ARG A 124 9.69 -5.94 -6.85
C ARG A 124 9.08 -5.43 -5.56
N ILE A 125 9.90 -5.31 -4.53
CA ILE A 125 9.45 -4.82 -3.21
C ILE A 125 10.35 -3.65 -2.85
N LEU A 126 9.80 -2.43 -2.93
CA LEU A 126 10.55 -1.19 -2.82
C LEU A 126 9.92 -0.26 -1.78
N SER A 127 10.70 0.69 -1.30
CA SER A 127 10.16 1.80 -0.52
C SER A 127 9.40 2.76 -1.45
N ALA A 128 8.59 3.66 -0.84
CA ALA A 128 7.89 4.67 -1.62
C ALA A 128 8.85 5.55 -2.42
N ARG A 129 9.97 5.95 -1.81
CA ARG A 129 10.99 6.77 -2.48
C ARG A 129 11.60 6.04 -3.67
N GLU A 130 11.93 4.76 -3.50
CA GLU A 130 12.48 3.94 -4.58
C GLU A 130 11.46 3.75 -5.70
N ALA A 131 10.18 3.54 -5.34
CA ALA A 131 9.10 3.39 -6.31
C ALA A 131 8.94 4.67 -7.15
N LEU A 132 8.98 5.84 -6.50
CA LEU A 132 8.88 7.13 -7.20
C LEU A 132 10.05 7.35 -8.13
N ALA A 133 11.26 6.96 -7.72
CA ALA A 133 12.44 7.04 -8.57
C ALA A 133 12.29 6.15 -9.81
N LEU A 134 11.70 4.96 -9.64
CA LEU A 134 11.43 4.06 -10.75
C LEU A 134 10.43 4.66 -11.74
N LEU A 135 9.37 5.32 -11.25
CA LEU A 135 8.38 5.99 -12.10
C LEU A 135 8.98 7.17 -12.86
N ALA A 136 9.98 7.83 -12.30
CA ALA A 136 10.64 8.97 -12.92
C ALA A 136 11.62 8.58 -14.03
N GLN A 137 11.97 7.30 -14.14
CA GLN A 137 12.88 6.84 -15.17
C GLN A 137 12.25 6.94 -16.56
N PRO A 138 12.97 7.46 -17.57
CA PRO A 138 12.45 7.47 -18.92
C PRO A 138 12.21 6.05 -19.41
N ARG A 139 11.14 5.87 -20.15
CA ARG A 139 10.91 4.59 -20.84
C ARG A 139 11.89 4.46 -21.97
N ALA A 140 12.55 3.29 -22.03
CA ALA A 140 13.44 2.97 -23.13
C ALA A 140 12.68 2.74 -24.43
#